data_3c0016fed219dd7c002ce9d208ec64aa
#
_entry.id   3c0016fed219dd7c002ce9d208ec64aa
#
_cell.length_a   1.000
_cell.length_b   1.000
_cell.length_c   1.000
_cell.angle_alpha   90.00
_cell.angle_beta   90.00
_cell.angle_gamma   90.00
#
_symmetry.space_group_name_H-M   'P 1'
#
loop_
_entity.id
_entity.type
_entity.pdbx_description
1 polymer ?
#
loop_
_entity_poly.entity_id
_entity_poly.type
_entity_poly.pdbx_seq_one_letter_code
_entity_poly.pdbx_strand_id
1 'polypeptide(L)'
;PYLARLGSGLDPRVSLFWTGRAICAPRIDLREAERFAATAGRPPLYWDNYPVNDVAMTFELHVGPYQGRDPRLATASRGIVANPMELFEASRIPLATIADFLRDPGRYDPEASWLAAIREVAGADDAEDFATFAENVRSSCLSQADAPTVSAALEAFAFRADLGETAAAGDA
;
A
#
# COMPACT_ATOMS: atom_id res chain seq x y z
N PRO A 1 1.70 18.39 23.81
CA PRO A 1 2.62 19.50 24.10
C PRO A 1 3.52 19.87 22.91
N TYR A 2 4.31 18.92 22.32
CA TYR A 2 5.23 19.25 21.23
C TYR A 2 4.51 19.73 19.96
N LEU A 3 3.56 18.94 19.44
CA LEU A 3 2.83 19.26 18.20
C LEU A 3 2.07 20.59 18.30
N ALA A 4 1.45 20.87 19.46
CA ALA A 4 0.74 22.13 19.69
C ALA A 4 1.70 23.33 19.67
N ARG A 5 2.87 23.22 20.30
CA ARG A 5 3.90 24.27 20.27
C ARG A 5 4.46 24.48 18.86
N LEU A 6 4.73 23.40 18.16
CA LEU A 6 5.19 23.45 16.75
C LEU A 6 4.16 24.18 15.90
N GLY A 7 2.90 23.75 16.00
CA GLY A 7 1.81 24.34 15.23
C GLY A 7 1.57 25.82 15.51
N SER A 8 1.64 26.25 16.80
CA SER A 8 1.47 27.65 17.18
C SER A 8 2.67 28.54 16.86
N GLY A 9 3.88 27.96 16.77
CA GLY A 9 5.12 28.70 16.52
C GLY A 9 5.47 28.88 15.04
N LEU A 10 4.81 28.15 14.13
CA LEU A 10 5.07 28.21 12.70
C LEU A 10 4.09 29.15 11.99
N ASP A 11 4.58 29.80 10.93
CA ASP A 11 3.73 30.54 9.99
C ASP A 11 2.55 29.66 9.52
N PRO A 12 1.30 30.17 9.49
CA PRO A 12 0.12 29.39 9.06
C PRO A 12 0.22 28.79 7.65
N ARG A 13 1.07 29.35 6.80
CA ARG A 13 1.31 28.85 5.42
C ARG A 13 2.16 27.59 5.39
N VAL A 14 2.93 27.30 6.44
CA VAL A 14 3.77 26.10 6.52
C VAL A 14 2.89 24.88 6.75
N SER A 15 2.96 23.90 5.85
CA SER A 15 2.32 22.60 6.03
C SER A 15 3.15 21.73 6.96
N LEU A 16 2.47 20.92 7.79
CA LEU A 16 3.12 19.93 8.62
C LEU A 16 2.90 18.55 8.01
N PHE A 17 3.99 17.87 7.70
CA PHE A 17 3.94 16.47 7.30
C PHE A 17 3.57 15.58 8.48
N TRP A 18 2.78 14.56 8.17
CA TRP A 18 2.44 13.50 9.11
C TRP A 18 2.26 12.17 8.37
N THR A 19 2.83 11.11 8.91
CA THR A 19 2.74 9.75 8.33
C THR A 19 1.53 8.96 8.85
N GLY A 20 0.72 9.56 9.71
CA GLY A 20 -0.28 8.84 10.48
C GLY A 20 0.28 8.40 11.84
N ARG A 21 -0.31 7.37 12.45
CA ARG A 21 0.10 6.89 13.79
C ARG A 21 1.35 6.01 13.79
N ALA A 22 1.74 5.55 12.64
CA ALA A 22 2.97 4.79 12.40
C ALA A 22 3.76 5.41 11.24
N ILE A 23 5.04 5.05 11.12
CA ILE A 23 5.87 5.48 10.00
C ILE A 23 5.26 4.94 8.69
N CYS A 24 4.99 3.64 8.61
CA CYS A 24 4.20 3.01 7.56
C CYS A 24 2.82 2.67 8.16
N ALA A 25 1.89 3.61 8.06
CA ALA A 25 0.57 3.46 8.67
C ALA A 25 -0.32 2.53 7.82
N PRO A 26 -0.80 1.40 8.35
CA PRO A 26 -1.69 0.50 7.62
C PRO A 26 -3.06 1.14 7.36
N ARG A 27 -3.45 2.10 8.20
CA ARG A 27 -4.70 2.85 8.09
C ARG A 27 -4.49 4.32 8.41
N ILE A 28 -5.25 5.16 7.73
CA ILE A 28 -5.35 6.60 8.00
C ILE A 28 -6.82 6.96 8.07
N ASP A 29 -7.30 7.25 9.28
CA ASP A 29 -8.71 7.52 9.57
C ASP A 29 -8.99 9.02 9.67
N LEU A 30 -10.20 9.44 9.27
CA LEU A 30 -10.64 10.83 9.36
C LEU A 30 -10.49 11.40 10.77
N ARG A 31 -10.89 10.64 11.80
CA ARG A 31 -10.80 11.10 13.21
C ARG A 31 -9.38 11.40 13.66
N GLU A 32 -8.40 10.73 13.09
CA GLU A 32 -6.99 10.99 13.39
C GLU A 32 -6.51 12.28 12.76
N ALA A 33 -6.91 12.55 11.51
CA ALA A 33 -6.66 13.82 10.84
C ALA A 33 -7.27 15.00 11.61
N GLU A 34 -8.51 14.85 12.07
CA GLU A 34 -9.20 15.84 12.87
C GLU A 34 -8.50 16.12 14.22
N ARG A 35 -8.05 15.07 14.91
CA ARG A 35 -7.27 15.22 16.17
C ARG A 35 -5.92 15.89 15.93
N PHE A 36 -5.24 15.53 14.85
CA PHE A 36 -4.00 16.19 14.46
C PHE A 36 -4.26 17.68 14.22
N ALA A 37 -5.28 18.01 13.43
CA ALA A 37 -5.65 19.38 13.11
C ALA A 37 -6.00 20.20 14.36
N ALA A 38 -6.80 19.63 15.28
CA ALA A 38 -7.15 20.26 16.54
C ALA A 38 -5.92 20.53 17.42
N THR A 39 -4.92 19.64 17.41
CA THR A 39 -3.71 19.79 18.21
C THR A 39 -2.70 20.74 17.57
N ALA A 40 -2.50 20.64 16.25
CA ALA A 40 -1.52 21.43 15.52
C ALA A 40 -2.02 22.79 15.07
N GLY A 41 -3.35 23.06 15.20
CA GLY A 41 -3.98 24.27 14.69
C GLY A 41 -4.04 24.36 13.16
N ARG A 42 -3.78 23.24 12.47
CA ARG A 42 -3.82 23.13 11.00
C ARG A 42 -3.98 21.68 10.53
N PRO A 43 -4.62 21.43 9.38
CA PRO A 43 -4.72 20.08 8.81
C PRO A 43 -3.35 19.49 8.46
N PRO A 44 -3.16 18.17 8.59
CA PRO A 44 -1.94 17.51 8.15
C PRO A 44 -1.81 17.54 6.63
N LEU A 45 -0.57 17.52 6.15
CA LEU A 45 -0.22 17.06 4.80
C LEU A 45 0.37 15.66 4.99
N TYR A 46 -0.29 14.63 4.47
CA TYR A 46 0.22 13.27 4.66
C TYR A 46 1.46 13.02 3.83
N TRP A 47 2.49 12.53 4.48
CA TRP A 47 3.60 11.81 3.87
C TRP A 47 3.28 10.34 4.00
N ASP A 48 2.72 9.75 2.95
CA ASP A 48 2.29 8.36 2.98
C ASP A 48 3.43 7.45 2.54
N ASN A 49 3.95 6.66 3.48
CA ASN A 49 5.04 5.71 3.22
C ASN A 49 4.50 4.45 2.53
N TYR A 50 3.92 4.66 1.36
CA TYR A 50 3.48 3.63 0.45
C TYR A 50 3.59 4.14 -1.00
N PRO A 51 4.19 3.36 -1.92
CA PRO A 51 4.65 1.96 -1.82
C PRO A 51 6.14 1.78 -1.44
N VAL A 52 6.79 2.72 -0.77
CA VAL A 52 8.20 2.62 -0.43
C VAL A 52 8.56 1.26 0.19
N ASN A 53 9.72 0.73 -0.23
CA ASN A 53 10.28 -0.53 0.25
C ASN A 53 11.75 -0.38 0.70
N ASP A 54 12.06 0.69 1.39
CA ASP A 54 13.40 0.98 1.89
C ASP A 54 13.71 0.29 3.24
N VAL A 55 14.92 0.53 3.75
CA VAL A 55 15.42 0.07 5.07
C VAL A 55 15.27 -1.45 5.23
N ALA A 56 14.34 -1.92 6.07
CA ALA A 56 14.14 -3.33 6.35
C ALA A 56 13.27 -4.04 5.30
N MET A 57 12.67 -3.31 4.38
CA MET A 57 11.72 -3.82 3.37
C MET A 57 12.33 -3.93 1.96
N THR A 58 13.65 -3.78 1.83
CA THR A 58 14.33 -3.74 0.51
C THR A 58 14.20 -5.03 -0.32
N PHE A 59 13.81 -6.13 0.31
CA PHE A 59 13.55 -7.42 -0.36
C PHE A 59 12.07 -7.63 -0.68
N GLU A 60 11.20 -6.69 -0.32
CA GLU A 60 9.77 -6.73 -0.61
C GLU A 60 9.44 -5.94 -1.88
N LEU A 61 8.37 -6.32 -2.56
CA LEU A 61 7.86 -5.62 -3.73
C LEU A 61 6.41 -5.15 -3.46
N HIS A 62 6.26 -3.90 -3.10
CA HIS A 62 4.98 -3.33 -2.69
C HIS A 62 4.12 -2.91 -3.89
N VAL A 63 3.69 -3.86 -4.70
CA VAL A 63 2.88 -3.61 -5.92
C VAL A 63 1.37 -3.75 -5.72
N GLY A 64 0.91 -3.92 -4.47
CA GLY A 64 -0.51 -4.04 -4.16
C GLY A 64 -1.31 -2.76 -4.38
N PRO A 65 -2.64 -2.82 -4.26
CA PRO A 65 -3.49 -1.64 -4.37
C PRO A 65 -3.40 -0.73 -3.15
N TYR A 66 -3.63 0.56 -3.38
CA TYR A 66 -3.76 1.53 -2.30
C TYR A 66 -5.02 1.30 -1.50
N GLN A 67 -4.92 1.15 -0.19
CA GLN A 67 -6.06 0.87 0.67
C GLN A 67 -5.86 1.34 2.12
N GLY A 68 -6.91 1.25 2.94
CA GLY A 68 -6.84 1.61 4.34
C GLY A 68 -6.87 3.13 4.60
N ARG A 69 -7.25 3.96 3.62
CA ARG A 69 -7.41 5.40 3.78
C ARG A 69 -8.87 5.76 3.76
N ASP A 70 -9.30 6.53 4.75
CA ASP A 70 -10.70 7.00 4.82
C ASP A 70 -11.00 7.88 3.59
N PRO A 71 -12.06 7.60 2.82
CA PRO A 71 -12.39 8.37 1.61
C PRO A 71 -12.69 9.85 1.88
N ARG A 72 -12.95 10.21 3.14
CA ARG A 72 -13.26 11.60 3.54
C ARG A 72 -12.02 12.38 3.96
N LEU A 73 -10.81 11.83 3.88
CA LEU A 73 -9.57 12.53 4.29
C LEU A 73 -9.38 13.88 3.61
N ALA A 74 -9.88 14.06 2.38
CA ALA A 74 -9.84 15.34 1.69
C ALA A 74 -10.52 16.48 2.49
N THR A 75 -11.45 16.18 3.40
CA THR A 75 -12.13 17.19 4.23
C THR A 75 -11.31 17.65 5.44
N ALA A 76 -10.29 16.89 5.83
CA ALA A 76 -9.52 17.13 7.05
C ALA A 76 -7.99 17.08 6.84
N SER A 77 -7.52 17.04 5.60
CA SER A 77 -6.10 17.08 5.26
C SER A 77 -5.82 18.09 4.16
N ARG A 78 -4.54 18.47 3.99
CA ARG A 78 -4.08 19.29 2.87
C ARG A 78 -3.78 18.47 1.61
N GLY A 79 -3.77 17.17 1.72
CA GLY A 79 -3.45 16.24 0.65
C GLY A 79 -2.53 15.13 1.08
N ILE A 80 -2.05 14.37 0.11
CA ILE A 80 -1.17 13.21 0.30
C ILE A 80 0.02 13.36 -0.64
N VAL A 81 1.22 13.10 -0.12
CA VAL A 81 2.45 12.91 -0.87
C VAL A 81 2.84 11.45 -0.71
N ALA A 82 2.83 10.70 -1.78
CA ALA A 82 3.24 9.30 -1.79
C ALA A 82 4.76 9.19 -1.81
N ASN A 83 5.31 8.24 -1.04
CA ASN A 83 6.71 7.86 -1.07
C ASN A 83 6.85 6.55 -1.87
N PRO A 84 7.32 6.58 -3.14
CA PRO A 84 7.39 5.39 -3.98
C PRO A 84 8.62 4.53 -3.65
N MET A 85 8.64 3.30 -4.21
CA MET A 85 9.87 2.50 -4.30
C MET A 85 10.87 3.20 -5.23
N GLU A 86 12.16 2.92 -5.06
CA GLU A 86 13.17 3.33 -6.04
C GLU A 86 13.01 2.60 -7.40
N LEU A 87 12.26 1.50 -7.42
CA LEU A 87 11.92 0.71 -8.61
C LEU A 87 10.77 1.41 -9.36
N PHE A 88 11.13 2.26 -10.31
CA PHE A 88 10.17 3.13 -11.01
C PHE A 88 9.01 2.34 -11.66
N GLU A 89 9.33 1.30 -12.46
CA GLU A 89 8.29 0.54 -13.18
C GLU A 89 7.36 -0.20 -12.22
N ALA A 90 7.89 -0.80 -11.15
CA ALA A 90 7.08 -1.43 -10.13
C ALA A 90 6.18 -0.44 -9.38
N SER A 91 6.67 0.77 -9.15
CA SER A 91 5.91 1.85 -8.49
C SER A 91 4.73 2.36 -9.32
N ARG A 92 4.74 2.18 -10.65
CA ARG A 92 3.63 2.64 -11.52
C ARG A 92 2.29 2.04 -11.14
N ILE A 93 2.27 0.75 -10.75
CA ILE A 93 1.03 0.06 -10.37
C ILE A 93 0.39 0.68 -9.12
N PRO A 94 1.06 0.72 -7.95
CA PRO A 94 0.46 1.33 -6.77
C PRO A 94 0.21 2.84 -6.94
N LEU A 95 1.06 3.58 -7.65
CA LEU A 95 0.84 5.00 -7.90
C LEU A 95 -0.40 5.27 -8.76
N ALA A 96 -0.71 4.41 -9.74
CA ALA A 96 -1.96 4.49 -10.50
C ALA A 96 -3.17 4.31 -9.58
N THR A 97 -3.14 3.34 -8.65
CA THR A 97 -4.22 3.12 -7.69
C THR A 97 -4.37 4.27 -6.68
N ILE A 98 -3.26 4.92 -6.28
CA ILE A 98 -3.30 6.15 -5.48
C ILE A 98 -3.99 7.27 -6.26
N ALA A 99 -3.66 7.44 -7.54
CA ALA A 99 -4.27 8.45 -8.40
C ALA A 99 -5.79 8.21 -8.56
N ASP A 100 -6.22 6.97 -8.72
CA ASP A 100 -7.63 6.64 -8.80
C ASP A 100 -8.38 6.92 -7.48
N PHE A 101 -7.78 6.55 -6.34
CA PHE A 101 -8.32 6.91 -5.03
C PHE A 101 -8.45 8.42 -4.88
N LEU A 102 -7.44 9.19 -5.24
CA LEU A 102 -7.48 10.65 -5.11
C LEU A 102 -8.48 11.32 -6.07
N ARG A 103 -8.77 10.70 -7.21
CA ARG A 103 -9.76 11.20 -8.18
C ARG A 103 -11.18 11.06 -7.69
N ASP A 104 -11.56 9.91 -7.12
CA ASP A 104 -12.89 9.65 -6.58
C ASP A 104 -12.83 8.66 -5.40
N PRO A 105 -12.49 9.14 -4.20
CA PRO A 105 -12.33 8.27 -3.04
C PRO A 105 -13.61 7.50 -2.67
N GLY A 106 -14.78 8.08 -3.00
CA GLY A 106 -16.09 7.50 -2.66
C GLY A 106 -16.49 6.31 -3.54
N ARG A 107 -15.90 6.22 -4.74
CA ARG A 107 -16.17 5.13 -5.71
C ARG A 107 -14.96 4.24 -5.94
N TYR A 108 -13.86 4.53 -5.29
CA TYR A 108 -12.62 3.78 -5.46
C TYR A 108 -12.78 2.32 -5.01
N ASP A 109 -12.49 1.41 -5.93
CA ASP A 109 -12.39 -0.02 -5.68
C ASP A 109 -10.91 -0.42 -5.83
N PRO A 110 -10.23 -0.82 -4.75
CA PRO A 110 -8.80 -1.13 -4.78
C PRO A 110 -8.44 -2.24 -5.77
N GLU A 111 -9.21 -3.32 -5.81
CA GLU A 111 -8.90 -4.47 -6.67
C GLU A 111 -9.17 -4.16 -8.14
N ALA A 112 -10.27 -3.50 -8.46
CA ALA A 112 -10.58 -3.11 -9.83
C ALA A 112 -9.54 -2.12 -10.38
N SER A 113 -9.13 -1.14 -9.58
CA SER A 113 -8.09 -0.18 -9.93
C SER A 113 -6.73 -0.87 -10.12
N TRP A 114 -6.41 -1.81 -9.25
CA TRP A 114 -5.15 -2.56 -9.32
C TRP A 114 -5.05 -3.42 -10.59
N LEU A 115 -6.10 -4.16 -10.94
CA LEU A 115 -6.13 -4.95 -12.18
C LEU A 115 -6.06 -4.06 -13.43
N ALA A 116 -6.68 -2.88 -13.39
CA ALA A 116 -6.56 -1.91 -14.48
C ALA A 116 -5.13 -1.38 -14.62
N ALA A 117 -4.47 -1.05 -13.50
CA ALA A 117 -3.07 -0.60 -13.49
C ALA A 117 -2.10 -1.69 -13.99
N ILE A 118 -2.31 -2.95 -13.60
CA ILE A 118 -1.53 -4.08 -14.12
C ILE A 118 -1.67 -4.18 -15.65
N ARG A 119 -2.89 -4.11 -16.16
CA ARG A 119 -3.14 -4.18 -17.61
C ARG A 119 -2.49 -3.03 -18.36
N GLU A 120 -2.45 -1.84 -17.78
CA GLU A 120 -1.77 -0.69 -18.38
C GLU A 120 -0.24 -0.87 -18.41
N VAL A 121 0.34 -1.43 -17.35
CA VAL A 121 1.80 -1.57 -17.20
C VAL A 121 2.33 -2.77 -17.98
N ALA A 122 1.68 -3.93 -17.88
CA ALA A 122 2.12 -5.17 -18.53
C ALA A 122 1.64 -5.32 -19.98
N GLY A 123 0.59 -4.58 -20.38
CA GLY A 123 -0.10 -4.80 -21.65
C GLY A 123 -1.19 -5.88 -21.54
N ALA A 124 -2.09 -5.90 -22.54
CA ALA A 124 -3.26 -6.77 -22.50
C ALA A 124 -2.90 -8.26 -22.57
N ASP A 125 -1.85 -8.58 -23.31
CA ASP A 125 -1.45 -9.96 -23.59
C ASP A 125 -0.79 -10.62 -22.38
N ASP A 126 -0.03 -9.87 -21.59
CA ASP A 126 0.73 -10.38 -20.44
C ASP A 126 0.04 -10.08 -19.08
N ALA A 127 -1.09 -9.39 -19.09
CA ALA A 127 -1.74 -8.88 -17.86
C ALA A 127 -2.15 -9.99 -16.89
N GLU A 128 -2.63 -11.14 -17.38
CA GLU A 128 -3.09 -12.25 -16.54
C GLU A 128 -1.91 -12.93 -15.83
N ASP A 129 -0.85 -13.23 -16.57
CA ASP A 129 0.35 -13.84 -16.00
C ASP A 129 1.04 -12.89 -15.02
N PHE A 130 1.13 -11.61 -15.37
CA PHE A 130 1.68 -10.60 -14.50
C PHE A 130 0.83 -10.37 -13.23
N ALA A 131 -0.50 -10.42 -13.33
CA ALA A 131 -1.39 -10.35 -12.17
C ALA A 131 -1.15 -11.51 -11.21
N THR A 132 -0.98 -12.71 -11.73
CA THR A 132 -0.64 -13.91 -10.92
C THR A 132 0.68 -13.71 -10.16
N PHE A 133 1.72 -13.20 -10.84
CA PHE A 133 2.97 -12.85 -10.17
C PHE A 133 2.76 -11.76 -9.11
N ALA A 134 2.13 -10.65 -9.49
CA ALA A 134 1.93 -9.49 -8.61
C ALA A 134 1.09 -9.82 -7.37
N GLU A 135 0.09 -10.72 -7.49
CA GLU A 135 -0.69 -11.22 -6.35
C GLU A 135 0.19 -11.87 -5.28
N ASN A 136 1.25 -12.55 -5.68
CA ASN A 136 2.14 -13.26 -4.77
C ASN A 136 3.26 -12.38 -4.17
N VAL A 137 3.39 -11.12 -4.61
CA VAL A 137 4.41 -10.17 -4.12
C VAL A 137 3.81 -8.82 -3.70
N ARG A 138 2.50 -8.76 -3.48
CA ARG A 138 1.79 -7.50 -3.19
C ARG A 138 1.65 -7.16 -1.70
N SER A 139 2.18 -8.00 -0.81
CA SER A 139 2.16 -7.73 0.63
C SER A 139 2.91 -6.43 0.96
N SER A 140 2.44 -5.72 1.96
CA SER A 140 3.01 -4.46 2.42
C SER A 140 2.44 -4.07 3.77
N CYS A 141 2.80 -2.90 4.29
CA CYS A 141 2.16 -2.34 5.47
C CYS A 141 0.64 -2.11 5.32
N LEU A 142 0.11 -2.02 4.08
CA LEU A 142 -1.33 -1.86 3.83
C LEU A 142 -2.10 -3.18 3.87
N SER A 143 -1.44 -4.29 3.52
CA SER A 143 -2.04 -5.61 3.51
C SER A 143 -0.97 -6.65 3.74
N GLN A 144 -1.17 -7.49 4.73
CA GLN A 144 -0.28 -8.62 5.04
C GLN A 144 -0.73 -9.92 4.35
N ALA A 145 -1.66 -9.85 3.40
CA ALA A 145 -1.98 -10.99 2.53
C ALA A 145 -0.75 -11.32 1.70
N ASP A 146 -0.11 -12.42 2.01
CA ASP A 146 1.15 -12.84 1.40
C ASP A 146 0.94 -14.07 0.52
N ALA A 147 1.43 -13.99 -0.70
CA ALA A 147 1.56 -15.08 -1.66
C ALA A 147 0.42 -16.13 -1.61
N PRO A 148 -0.87 -15.77 -1.75
CA PRO A 148 -1.98 -16.67 -1.45
C PRO A 148 -1.95 -17.94 -2.31
N THR A 149 -1.59 -17.84 -3.57
CA THR A 149 -1.51 -18.97 -4.50
C THR A 149 -0.29 -19.86 -4.21
N VAL A 150 0.87 -19.24 -4.01
CA VAL A 150 2.12 -19.96 -3.71
C VAL A 150 2.06 -20.58 -2.32
N SER A 151 1.55 -19.90 -1.30
CA SER A 151 1.40 -20.41 0.05
C SER A 151 0.52 -21.66 0.08
N ALA A 152 -0.63 -21.63 -0.59
CA ALA A 152 -1.51 -22.80 -0.69
C ALA A 152 -0.83 -24.00 -1.40
N ALA A 153 -0.06 -23.74 -2.46
CA ALA A 153 0.69 -24.78 -3.17
C ALA A 153 1.81 -25.38 -2.28
N LEU A 154 2.52 -24.55 -1.53
CA LEU A 154 3.56 -24.98 -0.59
C LEU A 154 2.98 -25.80 0.57
N GLU A 155 1.86 -25.39 1.13
CA GLU A 155 1.16 -26.15 2.17
C GLU A 155 0.72 -27.52 1.67
N ALA A 156 0.13 -27.60 0.47
CA ALA A 156 -0.26 -28.85 -0.14
C ALA A 156 0.96 -29.75 -0.45
N PHE A 157 2.08 -29.14 -0.87
CA PHE A 157 3.33 -29.87 -1.08
C PHE A 157 3.90 -30.42 0.23
N ALA A 158 3.99 -29.61 1.27
CA ALA A 158 4.48 -30.02 2.59
C ALA A 158 3.64 -31.17 3.15
N PHE A 159 2.30 -31.07 3.06
CA PHE A 159 1.40 -32.14 3.47
C PHE A 159 1.67 -33.47 2.74
N ARG A 160 1.86 -33.43 1.41
CA ARG A 160 2.21 -34.65 0.64
C ARG A 160 3.59 -35.19 0.98
N ALA A 161 4.56 -34.31 1.25
CA ALA A 161 5.90 -34.72 1.67
C ALA A 161 5.87 -35.43 3.00
N ASP A 162 5.09 -34.96 3.98
CA ASP A 162 4.91 -35.56 5.27
C ASP A 162 4.21 -36.93 5.18
N LEU A 163 3.34 -37.13 4.20
CA LEU A 163 2.72 -38.41 3.89
C LEU A 163 3.63 -39.39 3.15
N GLY A 164 4.83 -39.00 2.75
CA GLY A 164 5.77 -39.84 2.01
C GLY A 164 5.41 -40.00 0.52
N GLU A 165 4.46 -39.20 -0.02
CA GLU A 165 3.98 -39.34 -1.41
C GLU A 165 4.96 -38.76 -2.44
N THR A 166 5.97 -38.00 -2.01
CA THR A 166 6.96 -37.38 -2.91
C THR A 166 8.06 -38.33 -3.39
N ALA A 167 8.18 -39.52 -2.79
CA ALA A 167 9.18 -40.51 -3.16
C ALA A 167 8.81 -41.36 -4.41
N ALA A 168 7.56 -41.34 -4.85
CA ALA A 168 7.08 -42.22 -5.93
C ALA A 168 7.18 -41.61 -7.35
N ALA A 169 7.58 -40.32 -7.47
CA ALA A 169 7.64 -39.64 -8.79
C ALA A 169 9.02 -39.70 -9.47
N GLY A 170 9.99 -40.38 -8.88
CA GLY A 170 11.37 -40.43 -9.36
C GLY A 170 11.79 -41.73 -10.07
N ASP A 171 10.93 -42.75 -10.07
CA ASP A 171 11.24 -44.08 -10.67
C ASP A 171 10.25 -44.48 -11.80
N ALA A 172 10.09 -43.60 -12.80
CA ALA A 172 9.40 -43.98 -14.03
C ALA A 172 10.05 -43.37 -15.25
#